data_1b368e14542f8f2bda26bab4c660bbd4
#
_entry.id   1b368e14542f8f2bda26bab4c660bbd4
#
_cell.length_a   1.000
_cell.length_b   1.000
_cell.length_c   1.000
_cell.angle_alpha   90.00
_cell.angle_beta   90.00
_cell.angle_gamma   90.00
#
_symmetry.space_group_name_H-M   'P 1'
#
loop_
_entity.id
_entity.type
_entity.pdbx_description
1 polymer ?
#
loop_
_entity_poly.entity_id
_entity_poly.type
_entity_poly.pdbx_seq_one_letter_code
_entity_poly.pdbx_strand_id
1 'polypeptide(L)'
;MDPLAAAMRTAASGLEAQSTRLRIVSENMANAQSTGTTPGADPYQRKTVSFMSELDRVTGAALVSIDSIGRDNSEFHVEFDPGNSAADEDGMVKLPNVNVLVEMADMREANRSYQANLQTIKQARELISMTIDLLRTTG
;
A
#
# COMPACT_ATOMS: atom_id res chain seq x y z
N MET A 1 -0.50 27.19 15.68
CA MET A 1 -0.22 25.80 15.26
C MET A 1 1.20 25.70 14.74
N ASP A 2 1.93 24.66 15.13
CA ASP A 2 3.30 24.43 14.70
C ASP A 2 3.34 23.79 13.30
N PRO A 3 3.87 24.49 12.27
CA PRO A 3 3.96 23.92 10.92
C PRO A 3 4.83 22.67 10.84
N LEU A 4 5.87 22.56 11.67
CA LEU A 4 6.73 21.37 11.69
C LEU A 4 6.00 20.16 12.27
N ALA A 5 5.23 20.35 13.34
CA ALA A 5 4.42 19.28 13.92
C ALA A 5 3.34 18.80 12.93
N ALA A 6 2.70 19.75 12.23
CA ALA A 6 1.72 19.42 11.19
C ALA A 6 2.36 18.63 10.04
N ALA A 7 3.54 19.07 9.57
CA ALA A 7 4.27 18.36 8.50
C ALA A 7 4.67 16.95 8.92
N MET A 8 5.13 16.77 10.14
CA MET A 8 5.50 15.47 10.66
C MET A 8 4.29 14.53 10.76
N ARG A 9 3.15 15.03 11.21
CA ARG A 9 1.92 14.23 11.28
C ARG A 9 1.41 13.83 9.91
N THR A 10 1.42 14.76 8.97
CA THR A 10 1.04 14.46 7.57
C THR A 10 1.95 13.38 6.99
N ALA A 11 3.27 13.54 7.15
CA ALA A 11 4.24 12.57 6.65
C ALA A 11 4.11 11.21 7.33
N ALA A 12 3.89 11.18 8.64
CA ALA A 12 3.69 9.93 9.38
C ALA A 12 2.43 9.18 8.91
N SER A 13 1.34 9.91 8.68
CA SER A 13 0.11 9.32 8.12
C SER A 13 0.35 8.75 6.72
N GLY A 14 1.14 9.44 5.91
CA GLY A 14 1.55 8.96 4.59
C GLY A 14 2.40 7.70 4.66
N LEU A 15 3.31 7.60 5.62
CA LEU A 15 4.11 6.38 5.85
C LEU A 15 3.20 5.18 6.17
N GLU A 16 2.26 5.37 7.08
CA GLU A 16 1.32 4.33 7.47
C GLU A 16 0.47 3.87 6.29
N ALA A 17 -0.07 4.81 5.53
CA ALA A 17 -0.88 4.52 4.36
C ALA A 17 -0.08 3.75 3.29
N GLN A 18 1.15 4.19 3.00
CA GLN A 18 2.00 3.53 2.01
C GLN A 18 2.51 2.17 2.51
N SER A 19 2.73 2.02 3.80
CA SER A 19 3.06 0.72 4.39
C SER A 19 1.94 -0.31 4.16
N THR A 20 0.69 0.09 4.37
CA THR A 20 -0.46 -0.76 4.08
C THR A 20 -0.56 -1.10 2.60
N ARG A 21 -0.37 -0.11 1.73
CA ARG A 21 -0.35 -0.32 0.27
C ARG A 21 0.73 -1.33 -0.13
N LEU A 22 1.94 -1.20 0.40
CA LEU A 22 3.04 -2.13 0.15
C LEU A 22 2.68 -3.56 0.57
N ARG A 23 2.04 -3.71 1.72
CA ARG A 23 1.57 -5.01 2.19
C ARG A 23 0.55 -5.62 1.23
N ILE A 24 -0.43 -4.85 0.79
CA ILE A 24 -1.47 -5.33 -0.14
C ILE A 24 -0.88 -5.72 -1.48
N VAL A 25 0.00 -4.88 -2.04
CA VAL A 25 0.69 -5.17 -3.31
C VAL A 25 1.54 -6.43 -3.19
N SER A 26 2.25 -6.59 -2.08
CA SER A 26 3.07 -7.78 -1.81
C SER A 26 2.21 -9.05 -1.71
N GLU A 27 1.07 -8.98 -1.05
CA GLU A 27 0.12 -10.09 -1.00
C GLU A 27 -0.40 -10.46 -2.39
N ASN A 28 -0.74 -9.47 -3.20
CA ASN A 28 -1.19 -9.70 -4.58
C ASN A 28 -0.10 -10.39 -5.41
N MET A 29 1.13 -9.91 -5.31
CA MET A 29 2.25 -10.51 -6.04
C MET A 29 2.54 -11.93 -5.58
N ALA A 30 2.54 -12.16 -4.27
CA ALA A 30 2.79 -13.49 -3.70
C ALA A 30 1.74 -14.51 -4.13
N ASN A 31 0.51 -14.05 -4.39
CA ASN A 31 -0.61 -14.91 -4.76
C ASN A 31 -0.96 -14.86 -6.25
N ALA A 32 -0.11 -14.27 -7.07
CA ALA A 32 -0.39 -14.09 -8.50
C ALA A 32 -0.59 -15.40 -9.26
N GLN A 33 -0.07 -16.51 -8.75
CA GLN A 33 -0.17 -17.84 -9.34
C GLN A 33 -0.97 -18.81 -8.47
N SER A 34 -1.58 -18.33 -7.39
CA SER A 34 -2.34 -19.19 -6.46
C SER A 34 -3.63 -19.67 -7.09
N THR A 35 -3.85 -20.97 -7.09
CA THR A 35 -5.08 -21.58 -7.60
C THR A 35 -5.88 -22.20 -6.47
N GLY A 36 -7.17 -22.47 -6.73
CA GLY A 36 -8.00 -23.24 -5.80
C GLY A 36 -7.50 -24.68 -5.66
N THR A 37 -8.07 -25.40 -4.72
CA THR A 37 -7.68 -26.78 -4.42
C THR A 37 -8.71 -27.81 -4.87
N THR A 38 -9.86 -27.35 -5.36
CA THR A 38 -10.95 -28.22 -5.83
C THR A 38 -11.30 -27.87 -7.28
N PRO A 39 -11.82 -28.82 -8.07
CA PRO A 39 -12.18 -28.56 -9.47
C PRO A 39 -13.13 -27.39 -9.63
N GLY A 40 -12.76 -26.43 -10.51
CA GLY A 40 -13.56 -25.25 -10.82
C GLY A 40 -13.55 -24.18 -9.72
N ALA A 41 -12.74 -24.33 -8.66
CA ALA A 41 -12.66 -23.37 -7.57
C ALA A 41 -12.08 -22.03 -8.04
N ASP A 42 -12.56 -20.95 -7.44
CA ASP A 42 -12.02 -19.63 -7.67
C ASP A 42 -10.63 -19.47 -7.04
N PRO A 43 -9.72 -18.75 -7.71
CA PRO A 43 -8.40 -18.48 -7.16
C PRO A 43 -8.41 -17.29 -6.20
N TYR A 44 -7.24 -16.89 -5.75
CA TYR A 44 -7.04 -15.61 -5.05
C TYR A 44 -7.59 -14.46 -5.89
N GLN A 45 -8.34 -13.58 -5.25
CA GLN A 45 -8.87 -12.37 -5.87
C GLN A 45 -7.98 -11.18 -5.46
N ARG A 46 -7.55 -10.40 -6.45
CA ARG A 46 -6.71 -9.22 -6.20
C ARG A 46 -7.34 -8.30 -5.16
N LYS A 47 -6.57 -7.91 -4.17
CA LYS A 47 -6.97 -6.91 -3.18
C LYS A 47 -6.67 -5.52 -3.68
N THR A 48 -7.53 -4.58 -3.34
CA THR A 48 -7.39 -3.17 -3.64
C THR A 48 -7.34 -2.36 -2.36
N VAL A 49 -6.70 -1.22 -2.41
CA VAL A 49 -6.67 -0.27 -1.30
C VAL A 49 -7.08 1.10 -1.80
N SER A 50 -7.96 1.77 -1.05
CA SER A 50 -8.33 3.15 -1.33
C SER A 50 -7.96 4.04 -0.16
N PHE A 51 -7.56 5.27 -0.48
CA PHE A 51 -7.15 6.28 0.49
C PHE A 51 -8.22 7.35 0.63
N MET A 52 -8.24 7.98 1.79
CA MET A 52 -9.06 9.16 2.03
C MET A 52 -8.23 10.23 2.72
N SER A 53 -8.66 11.46 2.59
CA SER A 53 -8.07 12.58 3.31
C SER A 53 -8.89 12.83 4.58
N GLU A 54 -8.20 13.04 5.68
CA GLU A 54 -8.80 13.31 6.97
C GLU A 54 -8.15 14.55 7.59
N LEU A 55 -8.97 15.43 8.15
CA LEU A 55 -8.47 16.62 8.82
C LEU A 55 -8.16 16.33 10.29
N ASP A 56 -6.92 16.54 10.67
CA ASP A 56 -6.53 16.49 12.09
C ASP A 56 -6.98 17.79 12.77
N ARG A 57 -7.96 17.69 13.62
CA ARG A 57 -8.53 18.85 14.32
C ARG A 57 -7.57 19.50 15.31
N VAL A 58 -6.58 18.77 15.76
CA VAL A 58 -5.60 19.27 16.72
C VAL A 58 -4.55 20.14 16.03
N THR A 59 -4.00 19.66 14.92
CA THR A 59 -2.93 20.35 14.18
C THR A 59 -3.42 21.09 12.95
N GLY A 60 -4.64 20.84 12.49
CA GLY A 60 -5.16 21.35 11.24
C GLY A 60 -4.54 20.71 10.01
N ALA A 61 -3.72 19.67 10.19
CA ALA A 61 -3.07 18.97 9.09
C ALA A 61 -4.04 18.12 8.31
N ALA A 62 -3.86 18.04 6.99
CA ALA A 62 -4.54 17.06 6.16
C ALA A 62 -3.77 15.73 6.25
N LEU A 63 -4.41 14.72 6.81
CA LEU A 63 -3.86 13.39 6.97
C LEU A 63 -4.37 12.46 5.88
N VAL A 64 -3.58 11.47 5.53
CA VAL A 64 -3.99 10.38 4.66
C VAL A 64 -4.32 9.17 5.52
N SER A 65 -5.47 8.57 5.28
CA SER A 65 -5.85 7.32 5.95
C SER A 65 -6.37 6.31 4.93
N ILE A 66 -6.47 5.07 5.35
CA ILE A 66 -7.06 4.02 4.53
C ILE A 66 -8.58 4.11 4.65
N ASP A 67 -9.25 4.31 3.52
CA ASP A 67 -10.70 4.27 3.46
C ASP A 67 -11.21 2.84 3.54
N SER A 68 -10.73 2.02 2.62
CA SER A 68 -11.12 0.61 2.59
C SER A 68 -10.07 -0.26 1.90
N ILE A 69 -10.08 -1.54 2.27
CA ILE A 69 -9.40 -2.60 1.56
C ILE A 69 -10.49 -3.45 0.92
N GLY A 70 -10.55 -3.43 -0.40
CA GLY A 70 -11.56 -4.13 -1.18
C GLY A 70 -10.97 -5.25 -2.02
N ARG A 71 -11.76 -5.69 -2.98
CA ARG A 71 -11.36 -6.72 -3.94
C ARG A 71 -11.65 -6.23 -5.34
N ASP A 72 -10.78 -6.59 -6.26
CA ASP A 72 -10.94 -6.30 -7.68
C ASP A 72 -11.94 -7.30 -8.27
N ASN A 73 -13.01 -6.81 -8.89
CA ASN A 73 -14.06 -7.61 -9.48
C ASN A 73 -13.82 -7.94 -10.95
N SER A 74 -12.65 -7.63 -11.51
CA SER A 74 -12.31 -8.00 -12.87
C SER A 74 -12.22 -9.52 -13.03
N GLU A 75 -12.39 -9.98 -14.26
CA GLU A 75 -12.39 -11.41 -14.56
C GLU A 75 -11.04 -12.06 -14.27
N PHE A 76 -11.09 -13.32 -13.82
CA PHE A 76 -9.90 -14.14 -13.66
C PHE A 76 -9.31 -14.52 -15.01
N HIS A 77 -8.00 -14.70 -15.05
CA HIS A 77 -7.34 -15.32 -16.20
C HIS A 77 -7.67 -16.82 -16.19
N VAL A 78 -7.80 -17.37 -17.37
CA VAL A 78 -8.10 -18.81 -17.54
C VAL A 78 -6.98 -19.44 -18.35
N GLU A 79 -6.47 -20.57 -17.90
CA GLU A 79 -5.37 -21.29 -18.53
C GLU A 79 -5.70 -22.76 -18.60
N PHE A 80 -5.26 -23.44 -19.68
CA PHE A 80 -5.42 -24.87 -19.84
C PHE A 80 -4.32 -25.61 -19.08
N ASP A 81 -4.72 -26.29 -18.00
CA ASP A 81 -3.83 -27.10 -17.17
C ASP A 81 -4.61 -28.24 -16.54
N PRO A 82 -4.88 -29.31 -17.32
CA PRO A 82 -5.76 -30.41 -16.86
C PRO A 82 -5.19 -31.20 -15.70
N GLY A 83 -3.89 -31.12 -15.44
CA GLY A 83 -3.25 -31.78 -14.30
C GLY A 83 -3.37 -31.04 -12.99
N ASN A 84 -3.93 -29.83 -13.00
CA ASN A 84 -4.10 -29.02 -11.81
C ASN A 84 -5.35 -29.48 -11.03
N SER A 85 -5.25 -29.50 -9.69
CA SER A 85 -6.37 -29.88 -8.83
C SER A 85 -7.58 -28.92 -8.94
N ALA A 86 -7.36 -27.69 -9.42
CA ALA A 86 -8.41 -26.69 -9.65
C ALA A 86 -8.99 -26.75 -11.07
N ALA A 87 -8.50 -27.64 -11.94
CA ALA A 87 -9.01 -27.78 -13.30
C ALA A 87 -10.47 -28.21 -13.31
N ASP A 88 -11.27 -27.58 -14.18
CA ASP A 88 -12.66 -27.97 -14.41
C ASP A 88 -12.76 -29.17 -15.37
N GLU A 89 -13.98 -29.51 -15.78
CA GLU A 89 -14.22 -30.63 -16.70
C GLU A 89 -13.53 -30.46 -18.05
N ASP A 90 -13.31 -29.22 -18.49
CA ASP A 90 -12.64 -28.88 -19.74
C ASP A 90 -11.12 -28.74 -19.59
N GLY A 91 -10.59 -28.98 -18.39
CA GLY A 91 -9.17 -28.84 -18.08
C GLY A 91 -8.73 -27.40 -17.89
N MET A 92 -9.65 -26.47 -17.71
CA MET A 92 -9.35 -25.06 -17.55
C MET A 92 -9.22 -24.70 -16.07
N VAL A 93 -8.21 -23.88 -15.76
CA VAL A 93 -7.93 -23.40 -14.41
C VAL A 93 -8.07 -21.88 -14.39
N LYS A 94 -8.76 -21.36 -13.39
CA LYS A 94 -8.82 -19.93 -13.15
C LYS A 94 -7.59 -19.48 -12.36
N LEU A 95 -6.94 -18.43 -12.84
CA LEU A 95 -5.80 -17.78 -12.19
C LEU A 95 -6.24 -16.45 -11.63
N PRO A 96 -5.53 -15.93 -10.60
CA PRO A 96 -5.87 -14.63 -10.00
C PRO A 96 -5.87 -13.49 -11.01
N ASN A 97 -6.75 -12.52 -10.80
CA ASN A 97 -6.82 -11.30 -11.60
C ASN A 97 -5.72 -10.29 -11.21
N VAL A 98 -4.51 -10.79 -11.06
CA VAL A 98 -3.32 -10.03 -10.70
C VAL A 98 -2.40 -9.91 -11.90
N ASN A 99 -2.05 -8.67 -12.27
CA ASN A 99 -1.01 -8.41 -13.25
C ASN A 99 0.26 -8.02 -12.51
N VAL A 100 1.25 -8.91 -12.52
CA VAL A 100 2.51 -8.73 -11.78
C VAL A 100 3.22 -7.44 -12.16
N LEU A 101 3.22 -7.06 -13.44
CA LEU A 101 3.87 -5.83 -13.89
C LEU A 101 3.20 -4.59 -13.32
N VAL A 102 1.88 -4.59 -13.24
CA VAL A 102 1.11 -3.50 -12.63
C VAL A 102 1.40 -3.42 -11.14
N GLU A 103 1.41 -4.57 -10.45
CA GLU A 103 1.74 -4.62 -9.02
C GLU A 103 3.18 -4.15 -8.75
N MET A 104 4.14 -4.52 -9.61
CA MET A 104 5.53 -4.04 -9.48
C MET A 104 5.63 -2.52 -9.66
N ALA A 105 4.90 -1.95 -10.61
CA ALA A 105 4.85 -0.50 -10.82
C ALA A 105 4.24 0.19 -9.59
N ASP A 106 3.18 -0.37 -9.04
CA ASP A 106 2.51 0.14 -7.86
C ASP A 106 3.41 0.05 -6.62
N MET A 107 4.13 -1.04 -6.47
CA MET A 107 5.12 -1.22 -5.40
C MET A 107 6.23 -0.16 -5.49
N ARG A 108 6.73 0.10 -6.68
CA ARG A 108 7.77 1.11 -6.90
C ARG A 108 7.28 2.51 -6.52
N GLU A 109 6.06 2.85 -6.92
CA GLU A 109 5.44 4.12 -6.57
C GLU A 109 5.22 4.25 -5.06
N ALA A 110 4.71 3.20 -4.43
CA ALA A 110 4.50 3.16 -2.98
C ALA A 110 5.81 3.31 -2.20
N ASN A 111 6.88 2.65 -2.64
CA ASN A 111 8.21 2.79 -2.05
C ASN A 111 8.72 4.22 -2.20
N ARG A 112 8.54 4.84 -3.36
CA ARG A 112 8.94 6.23 -3.59
C ARG A 112 8.22 7.18 -2.65
N SER A 113 6.91 7.03 -2.51
CA SER A 113 6.10 7.84 -1.59
C SER A 113 6.49 7.61 -0.13
N TYR A 114 6.76 6.38 0.24
CA TYR A 114 7.24 6.03 1.57
C TYR A 114 8.57 6.73 1.89
N GLN A 115 9.54 6.64 0.97
CA GLN A 115 10.84 7.28 1.15
C GLN A 115 10.74 8.81 1.21
N ALA A 116 9.86 9.41 0.41
CA ALA A 116 9.63 10.85 0.43
C ALA A 116 9.06 11.30 1.79
N ASN A 117 8.10 10.58 2.34
CA ASN A 117 7.53 10.88 3.65
C ASN A 117 8.57 10.69 4.77
N LEU A 118 9.38 9.65 4.67
CA LEU A 118 10.44 9.40 5.64
C LEU A 118 11.48 10.54 5.63
N GLN A 119 11.85 11.03 4.44
CA GLN A 119 12.77 12.14 4.29
C GLN A 119 12.19 13.43 4.88
N THR A 120 10.91 13.67 4.71
CA THR A 120 10.22 14.82 5.31
C THR A 120 10.31 14.79 6.83
N ILE A 121 10.09 13.64 7.43
CA ILE A 121 10.20 13.46 8.89
C ILE A 121 11.64 13.74 9.37
N LYS A 122 12.63 13.21 8.67
CA LYS A 122 14.05 13.44 8.99
C LYS A 122 14.41 14.92 8.93
N GLN A 123 13.99 15.61 7.89
CA GLN A 123 14.24 17.05 7.73
C GLN A 123 13.55 17.87 8.81
N ALA A 124 12.31 17.55 9.15
CA ALA A 124 11.60 18.24 10.22
C ALA A 124 12.29 18.04 11.58
N ARG A 125 12.78 16.83 11.85
CA ARG A 125 13.53 16.53 13.08
C ARG A 125 14.84 17.28 13.14
N GLU A 126 15.56 17.41 12.02
CA GLU A 126 16.80 18.22 11.95
C GLU A 126 16.52 19.69 12.24
N LEU A 127 15.46 20.25 11.67
CA LEU A 127 15.07 21.62 11.91
C LEU A 127 14.74 21.88 13.38
N ILE A 128 14.04 20.96 14.02
CA ILE A 128 13.73 21.03 15.45
C ILE A 128 15.02 21.00 16.27
N SER A 129 15.93 20.08 15.94
CA SER A 129 17.22 19.94 16.62
C SER A 129 18.06 21.21 16.51
N MET A 130 18.13 21.80 15.33
CA MET A 130 18.84 23.07 15.09
C MET A 130 18.24 24.21 15.89
N THR A 131 16.93 24.29 15.99
CA THR A 131 16.24 25.30 16.78
C THR A 131 16.57 25.16 18.28
N ILE A 132 16.57 23.94 18.80
CA ILE A 132 16.96 23.65 20.17
C ILE A 132 18.41 24.09 20.43
N ASP A 133 19.32 23.78 19.52
CA ASP A 133 20.73 24.16 19.65
C ASP A 133 20.90 25.67 19.65
N LEU A 134 20.19 26.40 18.81
CA LEU A 134 20.19 27.85 18.81
C LEU A 134 19.70 28.42 20.15
N LEU A 135 18.66 27.88 20.72
CA LEU A 135 18.13 28.30 22.01
C LEU A 135 19.11 28.02 23.15
N ARG A 136 19.91 26.97 23.06
CA ARG A 136 20.94 26.62 24.05
C ARG A 136 22.12 27.63 23.98
N THR A 137 22.48 28.07 22.78
CA THR A 137 23.62 28.97 22.60
C THR A 137 23.30 30.44 22.92
N THR A 138 22.03 30.82 22.90
CA THR A 138 21.58 32.19 23.18
C THR A 138 21.06 32.36 24.61
N GLY A 139 20.93 31.29 25.35
CA GLY A 139 20.53 31.28 26.77
C GLY A 139 21.72 30.97 27.68
#